data_c0e761809b8b4ced6869324de795f492
#
_entry.id   c0e761809b8b4ced6869324de795f492
#
_cell.length_a   1.000
_cell.length_b   1.000
_cell.length_c   1.000
_cell.angle_alpha   90.00
_cell.angle_beta   90.00
_cell.angle_gamma   90.00
#
_symmetry.space_group_name_H-M   'P 1'
#
loop_
_entity.id
_entity.type
_entity.pdbx_description
1 polymer ?
#
loop_
_entity_poly.entity_id
_entity_poly.type
_entity_poly.pdbx_seq_one_letter_code
_entity_poly.pdbx_strand_id
1 'polypeptide(L)'
;MSQLQNIIDSASGIELIRNRINAQTITRSGRLKSQEVQSGVPWRMRIQYDRVQPYADIRGLLAEWEEFSISISYFVNIGKTNPKLSYITEYRGDLTPAELAGVRYAQSVGTGSSILVNTTNTTGSGKLFRAGDLISVNSFDDVYEVTEDVTFTSSAALPVPVHRGFINRNPGLTGLTLDVGVDVEWEVRLLQMPRYSIVAPGLVSFEDPIEIMEVL
;
A
#
# COMPACT_ATOMS: atom_id res chain seq x y z
N MET A 1 -14.27 -8.66 8.27
CA MET A 1 -12.99 -8.00 8.57
C MET A 1 -12.03 -9.07 9.06
N SER A 2 -10.83 -9.14 8.53
CA SER A 2 -9.87 -10.16 8.97
C SER A 2 -9.37 -9.85 10.39
N GLN A 3 -8.93 -10.88 11.13
CA GLN A 3 -8.38 -10.65 12.47
C GLN A 3 -7.09 -9.80 12.41
N LEU A 4 -6.32 -9.90 11.32
CA LEU A 4 -5.16 -9.03 11.07
C LEU A 4 -5.57 -7.55 10.93
N GLN A 5 -6.71 -7.27 10.26
CA GLN A 5 -7.23 -5.90 10.16
C GLN A 5 -7.56 -5.33 11.54
N ASN A 6 -8.14 -6.11 12.45
CA ASN A 6 -8.43 -5.64 13.81
C ASN A 6 -7.14 -5.28 14.58
N ILE A 7 -6.05 -6.00 14.35
CA ILE A 7 -4.74 -5.68 14.92
C ILE A 7 -4.23 -4.35 14.35
N ILE A 8 -4.29 -4.17 13.03
CA ILE A 8 -3.88 -2.93 12.35
C ILE A 8 -4.71 -1.74 12.86
N ASP A 9 -6.01 -1.90 12.99
CA ASP A 9 -6.92 -0.85 13.46
C ASP A 9 -6.65 -0.43 14.90
N SER A 10 -6.07 -1.30 15.69
CA SER A 10 -5.70 -1.02 17.09
C SER A 10 -4.20 -0.81 17.30
N ALA A 11 -3.41 -0.81 16.23
CA ALA A 11 -1.96 -0.60 16.30
C ALA A 11 -1.60 0.77 16.89
N SER A 12 -0.49 0.82 17.61
CA SER A 12 0.08 2.07 18.13
C SER A 12 0.87 2.83 17.07
N GLY A 13 1.42 2.12 16.09
CA GLY A 13 2.18 2.69 14.99
C GLY A 13 2.34 1.70 13.83
N ILE A 14 2.48 2.23 12.64
CA ILE A 14 2.82 1.47 11.42
C ILE A 14 3.94 2.19 10.70
N GLU A 15 4.96 1.44 10.33
CA GLU A 15 6.04 1.89 9.48
C GLU A 15 5.87 1.28 8.09
N LEU A 16 5.71 2.15 7.07
CA LEU A 16 5.69 1.75 5.66
C LEU A 16 7.11 1.86 5.10
N ILE A 17 7.65 0.74 4.66
CA ILE A 17 9.02 0.65 4.17
C ILE A 17 8.99 0.35 2.68
N ARG A 18 9.59 1.26 1.89
CA ARG A 18 9.89 1.03 0.48
C ARG A 18 11.36 0.67 0.36
N ASN A 19 11.65 -0.58 0.10
CA ASN A 19 13.02 -1.00 -0.15
C ASN A 19 13.35 -0.78 -1.64
N ARG A 20 14.19 0.20 -1.95
CA ARG A 20 14.79 0.30 -3.28
C ARG A 20 16.07 -0.52 -3.28
N ILE A 21 16.17 -1.48 -4.19
CA ILE A 21 17.40 -2.25 -4.36
C ILE A 21 18.26 -1.52 -5.38
N ASN A 22 19.21 -0.75 -4.89
CA ASN A 22 20.16 -0.01 -5.71
C ASN A 22 21.53 -0.71 -5.67
N ALA A 23 22.06 -1.08 -6.82
CA ALA A 23 23.45 -1.45 -6.93
C ALA A 23 24.31 -0.18 -7.00
N GLN A 24 25.33 -0.10 -6.13
CA GLN A 24 26.30 0.99 -6.13
C GLN A 24 27.68 0.44 -6.44
N THR A 25 28.33 1.00 -7.43
CA THR A 25 29.72 0.68 -7.78
C THR A 25 30.56 1.93 -7.82
N ILE A 26 31.73 1.88 -7.21
CA ILE A 26 32.73 2.93 -7.35
C ILE A 26 33.63 2.57 -8.54
N THR A 27 33.63 3.41 -9.56
CA THR A 27 34.49 3.21 -10.73
C THR A 27 35.96 3.43 -10.36
N ARG A 28 36.90 2.95 -11.20
CA ARG A 28 38.33 3.17 -11.02
C ARG A 28 38.72 4.66 -10.93
N SER A 29 37.88 5.54 -11.47
CA SER A 29 38.07 7.01 -11.38
C SER A 29 37.45 7.62 -10.09
N GLY A 30 37.02 6.82 -9.13
CA GLY A 30 36.41 7.29 -7.89
C GLY A 30 34.96 7.80 -8.03
N ARG A 31 34.34 7.66 -9.20
CA ARG A 31 32.94 8.08 -9.39
C ARG A 31 32.00 7.00 -8.90
N LEU A 32 31.06 7.41 -8.04
CA LEU A 32 29.94 6.56 -7.64
C LEU A 32 28.96 6.43 -8.81
N LYS A 33 28.71 5.19 -9.26
CA LYS A 33 27.58 4.87 -10.14
C LYS A 33 26.54 4.14 -9.32
N SER A 34 25.33 4.65 -9.33
CA SER A 34 24.15 4.02 -8.73
C SER A 34 23.21 3.58 -9.85
N GLN A 35 22.74 2.35 -9.79
CA GLN A 35 21.76 1.82 -10.72
C GLN A 35 20.66 1.12 -9.91
N GLU A 36 19.41 1.43 -10.22
CA GLU A 36 18.29 0.69 -9.68
C GLU A 36 18.28 -0.72 -10.29
N VAL A 37 18.36 -1.73 -9.44
CA VAL A 37 18.44 -3.14 -9.88
C VAL A 37 17.07 -3.74 -10.04
N GLN A 38 16.08 -3.25 -9.29
CA GLN A 38 14.72 -3.76 -9.31
C GLN A 38 13.72 -2.61 -9.16
N SER A 39 12.82 -2.49 -10.15
CA SER A 39 11.79 -1.44 -10.19
C SER A 39 10.47 -1.83 -9.49
N GLY A 40 10.24 -3.11 -9.27
CA GLY A 40 9.02 -3.64 -8.63
C GLY A 40 9.30 -4.15 -7.23
N VAL A 41 9.57 -3.25 -6.26
CA VAL A 41 9.81 -3.66 -4.88
C VAL A 41 8.50 -3.61 -4.10
N PRO A 42 8.09 -4.71 -3.45
CA PRO A 42 6.88 -4.75 -2.65
C PRO A 42 6.99 -3.84 -1.42
N TRP A 43 5.86 -3.32 -0.97
CA TRP A 43 5.76 -2.64 0.31
C TRP A 43 6.02 -3.62 1.44
N ARG A 44 6.81 -3.21 2.42
CA ARG A 44 6.96 -3.87 3.69
C ARG A 44 6.36 -3.00 4.78
N MET A 45 5.59 -3.60 5.65
CA MET A 45 4.93 -2.91 6.74
C MET A 45 5.37 -3.53 8.06
N ARG A 46 5.68 -2.67 9.02
CA ARG A 46 6.04 -3.05 10.37
C ARG A 46 5.00 -2.46 11.32
N ILE A 47 4.20 -3.33 11.92
CA ILE A 47 3.08 -2.95 12.77
C ILE A 47 3.52 -3.04 14.22
N GLN A 48 3.49 -1.92 14.91
CA GLN A 48 3.75 -1.86 16.36
C GLN A 48 2.43 -2.05 17.10
N TYR A 49 2.39 -3.07 17.92
CA TYR A 49 1.22 -3.42 18.69
C TYR A 49 1.57 -3.57 20.17
N ASP A 50 1.26 -2.54 20.96
CA ASP A 50 1.64 -2.45 22.38
C ASP A 50 0.51 -2.87 23.33
N ARG A 51 -0.57 -3.44 22.80
CA ARG A 51 -1.74 -3.83 23.58
C ARG A 51 -1.74 -5.31 23.91
N VAL A 52 -2.18 -5.61 25.12
CA VAL A 52 -2.53 -6.98 25.51
C VAL A 52 -3.90 -7.32 24.94
N GLN A 53 -4.01 -8.50 24.33
CA GLN A 53 -5.26 -8.99 23.72
C GLN A 53 -5.77 -10.26 24.38
N PRO A 54 -7.12 -10.47 24.42
CA PRO A 54 -7.66 -11.76 24.78
C PRO A 54 -7.18 -12.83 23.79
N TYR A 55 -6.63 -13.92 24.31
CA TYR A 55 -6.18 -15.06 23.49
C TYR A 55 -7.30 -15.62 22.61
N ALA A 56 -8.54 -15.62 23.13
CA ALA A 56 -9.71 -16.08 22.38
C ALA A 56 -9.93 -15.31 21.09
N ASP A 57 -9.60 -14.01 21.04
CA ASP A 57 -9.84 -13.14 19.89
C ASP A 57 -8.79 -13.34 18.78
N ILE A 58 -7.58 -13.76 19.14
CA ILE A 58 -6.46 -13.89 18.19
C ILE A 58 -6.04 -15.35 17.95
N ARG A 59 -6.60 -16.30 18.68
CA ARG A 59 -6.23 -17.72 18.60
C ARG A 59 -6.31 -18.27 17.16
N GLY A 60 -7.35 -17.90 16.41
CA GLY A 60 -7.52 -18.33 15.02
C GLY A 60 -6.40 -17.83 14.14
N LEU A 61 -6.04 -16.54 14.26
CA LEU A 61 -4.96 -15.93 13.50
C LEU A 61 -3.59 -16.53 13.84
N LEU A 62 -3.34 -16.80 15.13
CA LEU A 62 -2.09 -17.44 15.55
C LEU A 62 -1.98 -18.87 14.98
N ALA A 63 -3.09 -19.62 15.01
CA ALA A 63 -3.11 -20.97 14.42
C ALA A 63 -2.88 -20.93 12.89
N GLU A 64 -3.49 -19.98 12.17
CA GLU A 64 -3.24 -19.78 10.75
C GLU A 64 -1.76 -19.43 10.48
N TRP A 65 -1.17 -18.57 11.29
CA TRP A 65 0.22 -18.18 11.14
C TRP A 65 1.20 -19.33 11.45
N GLU A 66 0.90 -20.18 12.43
CA GLU A 66 1.70 -21.36 12.78
C GLU A 66 1.63 -22.42 11.67
N GLU A 67 0.45 -22.61 11.08
CA GLU A 67 0.22 -23.66 10.07
C GLU A 67 0.61 -23.22 8.65
N PHE A 68 0.35 -21.95 8.28
CA PHE A 68 0.42 -21.47 6.90
C PHE A 68 1.18 -20.15 6.72
N SER A 69 2.09 -19.81 7.60
CA SER A 69 2.69 -18.47 7.72
C SER A 69 3.16 -17.80 6.42
N ILE A 70 3.43 -18.58 5.37
CA ILE A 70 3.98 -18.08 4.09
C ILE A 70 2.93 -18.10 2.95
N SER A 71 1.82 -18.82 3.12
CA SER A 71 0.90 -19.13 2.01
C SER A 71 -0.38 -18.31 2.01
N ILE A 72 -0.80 -17.76 3.15
CA ILE A 72 -2.05 -17.01 3.26
C ILE A 72 -1.79 -15.54 3.00
N SER A 73 -2.57 -14.96 2.09
CA SER A 73 -2.64 -13.51 1.90
C SER A 73 -3.85 -12.92 2.60
N TYR A 74 -3.67 -11.69 3.06
CA TYR A 74 -4.68 -10.89 3.74
C TYR A 74 -4.86 -9.57 3.01
N PHE A 75 -6.10 -9.13 2.90
CA PHE A 75 -6.41 -7.78 2.43
C PHE A 75 -6.51 -6.83 3.61
N VAL A 76 -5.74 -5.76 3.58
CA VAL A 76 -5.66 -4.81 4.69
C VAL A 76 -5.69 -3.36 4.21
N ASN A 77 -6.39 -2.52 4.97
CA ASN A 77 -6.37 -1.06 4.82
C ASN A 77 -5.61 -0.44 5.99
N ILE A 78 -4.92 0.66 5.74
CA ILE A 78 -4.24 1.44 6.77
C ILE A 78 -4.99 2.76 6.95
N GLY A 79 -5.35 3.08 8.19
CA GLY A 79 -5.94 4.38 8.54
C GLY A 79 -7.43 4.54 8.26
N LYS A 80 -8.09 3.60 7.58
CA LYS A 80 -9.53 3.69 7.28
C LYS A 80 -10.38 3.67 8.56
N THR A 81 -10.03 2.81 9.49
CA THR A 81 -10.73 2.63 10.78
C THR A 81 -9.96 3.18 11.96
N ASN A 82 -8.64 3.39 11.83
CA ASN A 82 -7.79 3.97 12.87
C ASN A 82 -7.45 5.44 12.56
N PRO A 83 -8.14 6.42 13.19
CA PRO A 83 -7.88 7.84 12.93
C PRO A 83 -6.46 8.29 13.25
N LYS A 84 -5.75 7.56 14.12
CA LYS A 84 -4.36 7.88 14.46
C LYS A 84 -3.39 7.57 13.32
N LEU A 85 -3.78 6.70 12.40
CA LEU A 85 -2.97 6.26 11.27
C LEU A 85 -3.47 6.83 9.94
N SER A 86 -4.63 7.49 9.91
CA SER A 86 -5.24 8.01 8.67
C SER A 86 -4.32 8.99 7.93
N TYR A 87 -3.49 9.75 8.66
CA TYR A 87 -2.55 10.69 8.06
C TYR A 87 -1.51 10.04 7.14
N ILE A 88 -1.27 8.72 7.30
CA ILE A 88 -0.29 7.97 6.49
C ILE A 88 -0.83 7.79 5.07
N THR A 89 -2.13 7.54 4.95
CA THR A 89 -2.81 7.24 3.70
C THR A 89 -3.77 8.32 3.24
N GLU A 90 -3.88 9.43 3.98
CA GLU A 90 -4.78 10.52 3.65
C GLU A 90 -4.49 11.09 2.26
N TYR A 91 -5.54 11.22 1.47
CA TYR A 91 -5.48 11.90 0.17
C TYR A 91 -5.19 13.39 0.36
N ARG A 92 -4.22 13.92 -0.37
CA ARG A 92 -3.72 15.30 -0.23
C ARG A 92 -4.01 16.18 -1.44
N GLY A 93 -4.63 15.63 -2.49
CA GLY A 93 -5.06 16.43 -3.64
C GLY A 93 -6.21 17.36 -3.31
N ASP A 94 -6.65 18.12 -4.30
CA ASP A 94 -7.64 19.18 -4.11
C ASP A 94 -9.07 18.76 -4.50
N LEU A 95 -9.26 17.54 -5.02
CA LEU A 95 -10.56 17.02 -5.43
C LEU A 95 -11.35 16.47 -4.24
N THR A 96 -12.65 16.70 -4.28
CA THR A 96 -13.57 16.08 -3.33
C THR A 96 -13.75 14.58 -3.60
N PRO A 97 -14.21 13.78 -2.62
CA PRO A 97 -14.49 12.36 -2.84
C PRO A 97 -15.48 12.10 -4.00
N ALA A 98 -16.46 13.00 -4.21
CA ALA A 98 -17.41 12.89 -5.31
C ALA A 98 -16.75 13.09 -6.68
N GLU A 99 -15.80 14.01 -6.79
CA GLU A 99 -15.02 14.26 -8.00
C GLU A 99 -14.04 13.12 -8.25
N LEU A 100 -13.34 12.62 -7.22
CA LEU A 100 -12.46 11.46 -7.31
C LEU A 100 -13.21 10.21 -7.79
N ALA A 101 -14.45 10.03 -7.36
CA ALA A 101 -15.29 8.93 -7.82
C ALA A 101 -15.56 8.95 -9.35
N GLY A 102 -15.32 10.05 -10.03
CA GLY A 102 -15.39 10.18 -11.49
C GLY A 102 -14.09 9.80 -12.21
N VAL A 103 -12.97 9.75 -11.50
CA VAL A 103 -11.66 9.38 -12.07
C VAL A 103 -11.60 7.87 -12.31
N ARG A 104 -11.12 7.46 -13.48
CA ARG A 104 -11.06 6.05 -13.87
C ARG A 104 -9.69 5.69 -14.39
N TYR A 105 -9.30 4.44 -14.17
CA TYR A 105 -8.15 3.86 -14.85
C TYR A 105 -8.40 3.82 -16.35
N ALA A 106 -7.52 4.45 -17.14
CA ALA A 106 -7.65 4.48 -18.58
C ALA A 106 -6.89 3.32 -19.25
N GLN A 107 -5.63 3.19 -18.94
CA GLN A 107 -4.75 2.11 -19.37
C GLN A 107 -3.34 2.32 -18.79
N SER A 108 -2.49 1.29 -18.76
CA SER A 108 -1.06 1.50 -18.65
C SER A 108 -0.44 1.67 -20.02
N VAL A 109 0.44 2.63 -20.16
CA VAL A 109 1.31 2.69 -21.33
C VAL A 109 2.57 1.92 -21.00
N GLY A 110 2.66 0.66 -21.44
CA GLY A 110 3.91 -0.09 -21.50
C GLY A 110 4.85 0.09 -20.30
N THR A 111 6.05 -0.28 -20.39
CA THR A 111 7.13 -0.33 -19.39
C THR A 111 7.45 0.94 -18.57
N GLY A 112 6.55 1.91 -18.47
CA GLY A 112 6.77 3.17 -17.73
C GLY A 112 6.29 3.13 -16.27
N SER A 113 6.86 3.99 -15.44
CA SER A 113 6.42 4.26 -14.06
C SER A 113 5.27 5.28 -14.03
N SER A 114 4.25 5.10 -14.86
CA SER A 114 3.08 5.98 -14.90
C SER A 114 1.80 5.17 -15.10
N ILE A 115 0.75 5.58 -14.42
CA ILE A 115 -0.62 5.09 -14.59
C ILE A 115 -1.39 6.13 -15.39
N LEU A 116 -2.10 5.71 -16.44
CA LEU A 116 -2.98 6.62 -17.16
C LEU A 116 -4.37 6.62 -16.52
N VAL A 117 -4.88 7.80 -16.25
CA VAL A 117 -6.22 7.98 -15.69
C VAL A 117 -7.10 8.80 -16.62
N ASN A 118 -8.36 8.43 -16.69
CA ASN A 118 -9.39 9.15 -17.43
C ASN A 118 -10.15 10.06 -16.46
N THR A 119 -10.14 11.36 -16.75
CA THR A 119 -10.77 12.41 -15.98
C THR A 119 -11.88 13.13 -16.75
N THR A 120 -12.27 12.65 -17.94
CA THR A 120 -13.26 13.33 -18.81
C THR A 120 -14.64 13.41 -18.20
N ASN A 121 -14.98 12.47 -17.29
CA ASN A 121 -16.29 12.38 -16.65
C ASN A 121 -16.33 13.02 -15.25
N THR A 122 -15.28 13.75 -14.90
CA THR A 122 -15.25 14.49 -13.63
C THR A 122 -15.01 15.97 -13.88
N THR A 123 -15.50 16.78 -12.97
CA THR A 123 -15.21 18.20 -12.88
C THR A 123 -14.31 18.42 -11.68
N GLY A 124 -13.33 19.27 -11.81
CA GLY A 124 -12.40 19.53 -10.72
C GLY A 124 -11.43 20.63 -11.09
N SER A 125 -10.68 21.10 -10.13
CA SER A 125 -9.62 22.08 -10.32
C SER A 125 -8.50 21.84 -9.29
N GLY A 126 -7.33 22.39 -9.56
CA GLY A 126 -6.19 22.24 -8.65
C GLY A 126 -5.39 20.97 -8.90
N LYS A 127 -4.91 20.34 -7.84
CA LYS A 127 -4.11 19.11 -7.90
C LYS A 127 -5.01 17.88 -7.86
N LEU A 128 -4.93 17.07 -8.92
CA LEU A 128 -5.57 15.73 -8.93
C LEU A 128 -4.91 14.82 -7.89
N PHE A 129 -3.59 14.79 -7.88
CA PHE A 129 -2.79 14.06 -6.89
C PHE A 129 -1.60 14.91 -6.46
N ARG A 130 -1.15 14.69 -5.24
CA ARG A 130 0.12 15.22 -4.74
C ARG A 130 1.13 14.11 -4.54
N ALA A 131 2.41 14.46 -4.61
CA ALA A 131 3.47 13.53 -4.28
C ALA A 131 3.27 12.93 -2.89
N GLY A 132 3.30 11.61 -2.80
CA GLY A 132 3.01 10.84 -1.60
C GLY A 132 1.57 10.33 -1.47
N ASP A 133 0.65 10.72 -2.35
CA ASP A 133 -0.69 10.12 -2.39
C ASP A 133 -0.58 8.64 -2.79
N LEU A 134 -1.38 7.81 -2.13
CA LEU A 134 -1.47 6.39 -2.44
C LEU A 134 -2.68 6.13 -3.33
N ILE A 135 -2.47 5.31 -4.36
CA ILE A 135 -3.52 4.91 -5.29
C ILE A 135 -3.41 3.41 -5.58
N SER A 136 -4.54 2.77 -5.77
CA SER A 136 -4.64 1.43 -6.35
C SER A 136 -5.72 1.41 -7.43
N VAL A 137 -5.61 0.48 -8.36
CA VAL A 137 -6.63 0.25 -9.37
C VAL A 137 -7.49 -0.91 -8.90
N ASN A 138 -8.79 -0.70 -8.76
CA ASN A 138 -9.71 -1.77 -8.36
C ASN A 138 -9.52 -2.98 -9.28
N SER A 139 -9.42 -4.17 -8.71
CA SER A 139 -9.08 -5.45 -9.37
C SER A 139 -7.59 -5.67 -9.68
N PHE A 140 -6.72 -4.74 -9.28
CA PHE A 140 -5.27 -4.96 -9.26
C PHE A 140 -4.79 -4.72 -7.84
N ASP A 141 -4.35 -5.73 -7.15
CA ASP A 141 -4.04 -5.68 -5.71
C ASP A 141 -2.74 -4.91 -5.38
N ASP A 142 -2.22 -4.18 -6.36
CA ASP A 142 -0.97 -3.44 -6.28
C ASP A 142 -1.20 -1.98 -5.86
N VAL A 143 -0.46 -1.52 -4.86
CA VAL A 143 -0.53 -0.14 -4.36
C VAL A 143 0.63 0.70 -4.89
N TYR A 144 0.32 1.85 -5.41
CA TYR A 144 1.27 2.81 -5.98
C TYR A 144 1.29 4.10 -5.18
N GLU A 145 2.46 4.69 -5.02
CA GLU A 145 2.64 6.04 -4.50
C GLU A 145 2.93 6.99 -5.66
N VAL A 146 2.20 8.08 -5.70
CA VAL A 146 2.42 9.16 -6.66
C VAL A 146 3.73 9.86 -6.33
N THR A 147 4.59 10.07 -7.33
CA THR A 147 5.93 10.64 -7.12
C THR A 147 6.00 12.13 -7.36
N GLU A 148 5.06 12.69 -8.11
CA GLU A 148 5.03 14.11 -8.49
C GLU A 148 3.61 14.65 -8.40
N ASP A 149 3.48 15.95 -8.16
CA ASP A 149 2.19 16.62 -8.19
C ASP A 149 1.58 16.58 -9.58
N VAL A 150 0.35 16.08 -9.68
CA VAL A 150 -0.42 16.02 -10.93
C VAL A 150 -1.55 17.05 -10.89
N THR A 151 -1.52 18.01 -11.80
CA THR A 151 -2.60 19.00 -11.92
C THR A 151 -3.78 18.40 -12.66
N PHE A 152 -5.00 18.65 -12.15
CA PHE A 152 -6.22 18.20 -12.81
C PHE A 152 -6.36 18.86 -14.19
N THR A 153 -6.60 18.03 -15.19
CA THR A 153 -7.03 18.43 -16.53
C THR A 153 -8.01 17.40 -17.04
N SER A 154 -9.08 17.84 -17.73
CA SER A 154 -10.00 16.90 -18.38
C SER A 154 -9.27 16.21 -19.53
N SER A 155 -8.99 14.92 -19.37
CA SER A 155 -8.22 14.10 -20.32
C SER A 155 -8.69 12.66 -20.30
N ALA A 156 -8.69 12.02 -21.45
CA ALA A 156 -8.95 10.58 -21.55
C ALA A 156 -7.76 9.72 -21.07
N ALA A 157 -6.56 10.30 -20.99
CA ALA A 157 -5.32 9.59 -20.63
C ALA A 157 -4.32 10.55 -19.97
N LEU A 158 -4.63 11.01 -18.75
CA LEU A 158 -3.73 11.85 -17.95
C LEU A 158 -2.68 10.96 -17.27
N PRO A 159 -1.37 11.19 -17.52
CA PRO A 159 -0.34 10.39 -16.89
C PRO A 159 -0.14 10.78 -15.41
N VAL A 160 -0.12 9.78 -14.55
CA VAL A 160 0.19 9.90 -13.11
C VAL A 160 1.49 9.17 -12.84
N PRO A 161 2.59 9.86 -12.59
CA PRO A 161 3.88 9.26 -12.26
C PRO A 161 3.81 8.52 -10.91
N VAL A 162 4.31 7.28 -10.89
CA VAL A 162 4.26 6.42 -9.69
C VAL A 162 5.65 5.86 -9.37
N HIS A 163 5.84 5.43 -8.13
CA HIS A 163 7.12 5.04 -7.56
C HIS A 163 7.74 3.77 -8.19
N ARG A 164 6.95 2.95 -8.87
CA ARG A 164 7.39 1.71 -9.52
C ARG A 164 6.67 1.50 -10.86
N GLY A 165 7.23 0.62 -11.68
CA GLY A 165 6.59 0.21 -12.93
C GLY A 165 5.19 -0.34 -12.67
N PHE A 166 4.22 0.07 -13.49
CA PHE A 166 2.86 -0.42 -13.37
C PHE A 166 2.78 -1.89 -13.76
N ILE A 167 2.25 -2.72 -12.86
CA ILE A 167 2.03 -4.14 -13.08
C ILE A 167 0.64 -4.31 -13.67
N ASN A 168 0.57 -4.49 -14.98
CA ASN A 168 -0.70 -4.72 -15.65
C ASN A 168 -1.03 -6.21 -15.70
N ARG A 169 -1.78 -6.67 -14.72
CA ARG A 169 -2.21 -8.08 -14.62
C ARG A 169 -3.26 -8.46 -15.67
N ASN A 170 -3.95 -7.47 -16.24
CA ASN A 170 -4.99 -7.69 -17.25
C ASN A 170 -5.02 -6.53 -18.26
N PRO A 171 -4.24 -6.61 -19.35
CA PRO A 171 -4.06 -5.51 -20.29
C PRO A 171 -5.30 -5.09 -21.08
N GLY A 172 -6.40 -5.84 -21.00
CA GLY A 172 -7.66 -5.50 -21.65
C GLY A 172 -8.63 -4.67 -20.81
N LEU A 173 -8.36 -4.50 -19.50
CA LEU A 173 -9.26 -3.78 -18.62
C LEU A 173 -9.02 -2.27 -18.65
N THR A 174 -10.08 -1.53 -18.87
CA THR A 174 -10.13 -0.06 -18.81
C THR A 174 -11.38 0.39 -18.06
N GLY A 175 -11.41 1.65 -17.61
CA GLY A 175 -12.59 2.21 -16.94
C GLY A 175 -12.80 1.73 -15.50
N LEU A 176 -11.81 1.04 -14.92
CA LEU A 176 -11.86 0.61 -13.53
C LEU A 176 -11.81 1.82 -12.59
N THR A 177 -12.40 1.67 -11.42
CA THR A 177 -12.32 2.66 -10.34
C THR A 177 -10.90 2.69 -9.77
N LEU A 178 -10.54 3.85 -9.25
CA LEU A 178 -9.33 4.03 -8.45
C LEU A 178 -9.72 4.11 -6.98
N ASP A 179 -9.03 3.35 -6.16
CA ASP A 179 -9.05 3.54 -4.72
C ASP A 179 -7.92 4.49 -4.35
N VAL A 180 -8.23 5.50 -3.56
CA VAL A 180 -7.31 6.60 -3.26
C VAL A 180 -7.24 6.84 -1.76
N GLY A 181 -6.05 7.04 -1.27
CA GLY A 181 -5.85 7.42 0.11
C GLY A 181 -6.24 6.31 1.09
N VAL A 182 -7.17 6.60 2.00
CA VAL A 182 -7.62 5.64 3.04
C VAL A 182 -8.40 4.44 2.49
N ASP A 183 -8.87 4.51 1.26
CA ASP A 183 -9.61 3.41 0.63
C ASP A 183 -8.70 2.40 -0.06
N VAL A 184 -7.40 2.69 -0.13
CA VAL A 184 -6.40 1.78 -0.71
C VAL A 184 -6.28 0.52 0.14
N GLU A 185 -6.29 -0.62 -0.52
CA GLU A 185 -6.17 -1.94 0.09
C GLU A 185 -4.91 -2.65 -0.42
N TRP A 186 -4.17 -3.27 0.48
CA TRP A 186 -2.99 -4.09 0.15
C TRP A 186 -3.31 -5.57 0.31
N GLU A 187 -2.95 -6.37 -0.67
CA GLU A 187 -2.77 -7.80 -0.46
C GLU A 187 -1.41 -8.04 0.19
N VAL A 188 -1.40 -8.61 1.39
CA VAL A 188 -0.16 -8.79 2.18
C VAL A 188 -0.01 -10.21 2.68
N ARG A 189 1.24 -10.60 2.93
CA ARG A 189 1.60 -11.84 3.63
C ARG A 189 2.46 -11.56 4.84
N LEU A 190 2.36 -12.41 5.84
CA LEU A 190 3.24 -12.39 6.99
C LEU A 190 4.66 -12.78 6.56
N LEU A 191 5.67 -12.00 6.96
CA LEU A 191 7.08 -12.31 6.68
C LEU A 191 7.64 -13.35 7.65
N GLN A 192 7.30 -13.20 8.92
CA GLN A 192 7.71 -14.10 9.98
C GLN A 192 6.70 -14.11 11.11
N MET A 193 6.59 -15.23 11.81
CA MET A 193 5.76 -15.33 13.00
C MET A 193 6.30 -14.40 14.09
N PRO A 194 5.52 -13.42 14.59
CA PRO A 194 5.94 -12.58 15.69
C PRO A 194 6.00 -13.39 16.97
N ARG A 195 6.98 -13.13 17.82
CA ARG A 195 7.01 -13.73 19.17
C ARG A 195 5.90 -13.14 20.01
N TYR A 196 5.24 -13.98 20.76
CA TYR A 196 4.21 -13.56 21.70
C TYR A 196 4.36 -14.30 23.04
N SER A 197 3.88 -13.70 24.10
CA SER A 197 3.87 -14.28 25.42
C SER A 197 2.48 -14.22 26.06
N ILE A 198 2.16 -15.19 26.90
CA ILE A 198 0.95 -15.17 27.72
C ILE A 198 1.30 -14.42 28.99
N VAL A 199 0.84 -13.18 29.09
CA VAL A 199 1.17 -12.28 30.23
C VAL A 199 0.25 -12.46 31.43
N ALA A 200 -0.96 -13.03 31.21
CA ALA A 200 -1.91 -13.41 32.24
C ALA A 200 -2.86 -14.49 31.68
N PRO A 201 -3.64 -15.20 32.52
CA PRO A 201 -4.59 -16.20 32.02
C PRO A 201 -5.52 -15.61 30.93
N GLY A 202 -5.41 -16.18 29.71
CA GLY A 202 -6.20 -15.75 28.56
C GLY A 202 -5.78 -14.42 27.91
N LEU A 203 -4.64 -13.84 28.28
CA LEU A 203 -4.14 -12.58 27.72
C LEU A 203 -2.77 -12.77 27.07
N VAL A 204 -2.62 -12.25 25.86
CA VAL A 204 -1.42 -12.34 25.02
C VAL A 204 -0.87 -10.95 24.71
N SER A 205 0.46 -10.84 24.72
CA SER A 205 1.19 -9.67 24.24
C SER A 205 2.18 -10.09 23.17
N PHE A 206 2.28 -9.31 22.08
CA PHE A 206 3.33 -9.47 21.09
C PHE A 206 4.63 -8.82 21.59
N GLU A 207 5.74 -9.54 21.50
CA GLU A 207 7.07 -9.05 21.92
C GLU A 207 7.77 -8.34 20.75
N ASP A 208 7.52 -8.78 19.52
CA ASP A 208 8.09 -8.20 18.32
C ASP A 208 6.99 -7.52 17.50
N PRO A 209 7.34 -6.49 16.70
CA PRO A 209 6.45 -5.95 15.70
C PRO A 209 6.02 -7.02 14.69
N ILE A 210 4.79 -6.92 14.23
CA ILE A 210 4.27 -7.81 13.17
C ILE A 210 4.76 -7.26 11.82
N GLU A 211 5.50 -8.10 11.09
CA GLU A 211 6.05 -7.72 9.79
C GLU A 211 5.30 -8.42 8.67
N ILE A 212 4.71 -7.61 7.80
CA ILE A 212 3.98 -8.07 6.61
C ILE A 212 4.57 -7.44 5.35
N MET A 213 4.35 -8.09 4.22
CA MET A 213 4.83 -7.63 2.92
C MET A 213 3.75 -7.78 1.87
N GLU A 214 3.65 -6.80 0.99
CA GLU A 214 2.77 -6.82 -0.17
C GLU A 214 3.08 -8.03 -1.08
N VAL A 215 2.06 -8.64 -1.63
CA VAL A 215 2.14 -9.70 -2.64
C VAL A 215 2.15 -9.02 -4.01
N LEU A 216 3.18 -9.31 -4.82
CA LEU A 216 3.30 -8.81 -6.20
C LEU A 216 2.98 -9.89 -7.23
#